data_5da6bbee3a4f0e645dadd8f4b376e5fa
#
_entry.id   5da6bbee3a4f0e645dadd8f4b376e5fa
#
_cell.length_a   1.000
_cell.length_b   1.000
_cell.length_c   1.000
_cell.angle_alpha   90.00
_cell.angle_beta   90.00
_cell.angle_gamma   90.00
#
_symmetry.space_group_name_H-M   'P 1'
#
loop_
_entity.id
_entity.type
_entity.pdbx_description
1 polymer ?
#
loop_
_entity_poly.entity_id
_entity_poly.type
_entity_poly.pdbx_seq_one_letter_code
_entity_poly.pdbx_strand_id
1 'polypeptide(L)'
;MGKTKIIILAVFVLFGLLITFIYFKKPNSNSALPVQIKNMMTVTSLVFKQNEMIPKQYSCDGENINPPLTIVNVPDNVKSLVLIVDDPDAPSGVWTHWLVWNIDPKTTDIKENSAPANAEVGKNDFGKLEYGGPCPPAGTHRYFFKVYALDTVLNLSQGANRSQLDQIMKGHIIDKGELMGKYSK
;
A
#
# COMPACT_ATOMS: atom_id res chain seq x y z
N MET A 1 43.09 -39.31 -63.95
CA MET A 1 41.71 -39.30 -63.33
C MET A 1 41.80 -39.42 -61.81
N GLY A 2 42.61 -38.65 -61.08
CA GLY A 2 42.79 -38.83 -59.63
C GLY A 2 42.77 -37.60 -58.76
N LYS A 3 43.03 -36.43 -59.32
CA LYS A 3 43.21 -35.20 -58.49
C LYS A 3 41.94 -34.41 -58.31
N THR A 4 40.99 -34.49 -59.25
CA THR A 4 39.74 -33.70 -59.20
C THR A 4 38.72 -34.29 -58.22
N LYS A 5 38.69 -35.60 -58.00
CA LYS A 5 37.77 -36.26 -57.05
C LYS A 5 38.14 -36.00 -55.58
N ILE A 6 39.41 -35.82 -55.26
CA ILE A 6 39.90 -35.56 -53.88
C ILE A 6 39.50 -34.14 -53.42
N ILE A 7 39.56 -33.17 -54.34
CA ILE A 7 39.24 -31.75 -54.02
C ILE A 7 37.72 -31.61 -53.73
N ILE A 8 36.87 -32.32 -54.47
CA ILE A 8 35.41 -32.26 -54.25
C ILE A 8 35.03 -32.86 -52.88
N LEU A 9 35.70 -33.94 -52.45
CA LEU A 9 35.41 -34.57 -51.16
C LEU A 9 35.84 -33.67 -49.98
N ALA A 10 36.98 -32.93 -50.10
CA ALA A 10 37.45 -32.01 -49.06
C ALA A 10 36.53 -30.82 -48.89
N VAL A 11 35.94 -30.31 -49.98
CA VAL A 11 34.99 -29.17 -49.92
C VAL A 11 33.70 -29.55 -49.21
N PHE A 12 33.19 -30.77 -49.45
CA PHE A 12 31.95 -31.23 -48.74
C PHE A 12 32.17 -31.49 -47.26
N VAL A 13 33.34 -31.97 -46.84
CA VAL A 13 33.66 -32.18 -45.41
C VAL A 13 33.79 -30.85 -44.67
N LEU A 14 34.42 -29.83 -45.29
CA LEU A 14 34.53 -28.48 -44.69
C LEU A 14 33.17 -27.78 -44.62
N PHE A 15 32.29 -27.94 -45.60
CA PHE A 15 30.92 -27.37 -45.57
C PHE A 15 30.05 -28.06 -44.54
N GLY A 16 30.18 -29.38 -44.37
CA GLY A 16 29.45 -30.13 -43.31
C GLY A 16 29.87 -29.71 -41.91
N LEU A 17 31.16 -29.44 -41.66
CA LEU A 17 31.64 -28.99 -40.36
C LEU A 17 31.23 -27.53 -40.07
N LEU A 18 31.09 -26.68 -41.08
CA LEU A 18 30.59 -25.30 -40.89
C LEU A 18 29.11 -25.26 -40.55
N ILE A 19 28.31 -26.15 -41.14
CA ILE A 19 26.85 -26.21 -40.86
C ILE A 19 26.60 -26.77 -39.46
N THR A 20 27.37 -27.76 -39.00
CA THR A 20 27.21 -28.31 -37.63
C THR A 20 27.61 -27.29 -36.55
N PHE A 21 28.53 -26.34 -36.83
CA PHE A 21 28.90 -25.31 -35.86
C PHE A 21 27.88 -24.19 -35.73
N ILE A 22 27.07 -23.96 -36.78
CA ILE A 22 26.01 -22.94 -36.76
C ILE A 22 24.77 -23.44 -35.98
N TYR A 23 24.46 -24.75 -36.03
CA TYR A 23 23.30 -25.32 -35.37
C TYR A 23 23.46 -25.54 -33.86
N PHE A 24 24.67 -25.44 -33.28
CA PHE A 24 24.90 -25.64 -31.84
C PHE A 24 25.05 -24.36 -31.02
N LYS A 25 24.80 -23.18 -31.61
CA LYS A 25 24.68 -21.98 -30.81
C LYS A 25 23.29 -22.00 -30.13
N LYS A 26 23.18 -22.72 -28.97
CA LYS A 26 22.03 -22.61 -28.10
C LYS A 26 21.75 -21.12 -27.87
N PRO A 27 20.51 -20.63 -28.11
CA PRO A 27 20.16 -19.30 -27.67
C PRO A 27 20.27 -19.30 -26.15
N ASN A 28 21.04 -18.35 -25.65
CA ASN A 28 21.17 -18.12 -24.21
C ASN A 28 19.81 -17.69 -23.69
N SER A 29 18.95 -18.67 -23.36
CA SER A 29 17.71 -18.42 -22.65
C SER A 29 18.08 -18.14 -21.20
N ASN A 30 17.61 -17.02 -20.71
CA ASN A 30 17.47 -16.63 -19.32
C ASN A 30 18.35 -15.47 -18.85
N SER A 31 18.06 -14.30 -19.38
CA SER A 31 18.05 -13.12 -18.55
C SER A 31 16.60 -12.61 -18.42
N ALA A 32 15.71 -13.46 -17.93
CA ALA A 32 14.52 -12.94 -17.28
C ALA A 32 15.02 -12.22 -16.04
N LEU A 33 15.04 -10.90 -16.09
CA LEU A 33 15.23 -10.07 -14.90
C LEU A 33 14.26 -10.59 -13.85
N PRO A 34 14.69 -10.81 -12.60
CA PRO A 34 13.77 -11.21 -11.55
C PRO A 34 12.65 -10.17 -11.51
N VAL A 35 11.41 -10.61 -11.75
CA VAL A 35 10.23 -9.78 -11.51
C VAL A 35 10.25 -9.50 -10.02
N GLN A 36 10.68 -8.29 -9.66
CA GLN A 36 10.57 -7.78 -8.30
C GLN A 36 9.07 -7.62 -8.03
N ILE A 37 8.49 -8.61 -7.38
CA ILE A 37 7.14 -8.46 -6.83
C ILE A 37 7.29 -7.41 -5.72
N LYS A 38 7.00 -6.15 -6.06
CA LYS A 38 6.90 -5.10 -5.06
C LYS A 38 5.74 -5.47 -4.13
N ASN A 39 6.06 -5.93 -2.94
CA ASN A 39 5.05 -6.14 -1.91
C ASN A 39 4.45 -4.78 -1.58
N MET A 40 3.18 -4.57 -1.97
CA MET A 40 2.46 -3.33 -1.68
C MET A 40 2.19 -3.23 -0.18
N MET A 41 2.28 -2.02 0.35
CA MET A 41 1.90 -1.76 1.74
C MET A 41 0.44 -2.15 1.95
N THR A 42 0.16 -2.87 3.04
CA THR A 42 -1.17 -3.42 3.32
C THR A 42 -1.59 -3.05 4.74
N VAL A 43 -2.87 -2.71 4.88
CA VAL A 43 -3.52 -2.45 6.18
C VAL A 43 -4.56 -3.53 6.42
N THR A 44 -4.54 -4.12 7.61
CA THR A 44 -5.50 -5.14 8.04
C THR A 44 -5.98 -4.88 9.45
N SER A 45 -7.03 -5.59 9.88
CA SER A 45 -7.49 -5.60 11.27
C SER A 45 -7.80 -7.04 11.70
N LEU A 46 -7.64 -7.32 12.99
CA LEU A 46 -8.03 -8.61 13.57
C LEU A 46 -9.54 -8.73 13.81
N VAL A 47 -10.27 -7.61 13.79
CA VAL A 47 -11.68 -7.56 14.21
C VAL A 47 -12.66 -7.42 13.05
N PHE A 48 -12.19 -7.08 11.84
CA PHE A 48 -12.96 -7.15 10.59
C PHE A 48 -12.02 -7.26 9.40
N LYS A 49 -12.49 -7.84 8.29
CA LYS A 49 -11.76 -7.95 7.03
C LYS A 49 -12.25 -6.95 6.00
N GLN A 50 -11.52 -6.86 4.90
CA GLN A 50 -11.90 -6.03 3.75
C GLN A 50 -13.35 -6.29 3.33
N ASN A 51 -14.17 -5.25 3.23
CA ASN A 51 -15.60 -5.27 2.90
C ASN A 51 -16.54 -5.85 3.98
N GLU A 52 -16.05 -6.26 5.14
CA GLU A 52 -16.89 -6.76 6.24
C GLU A 52 -17.45 -5.63 7.09
N MET A 53 -18.39 -5.97 7.96
CA MET A 53 -18.99 -5.03 8.93
C MET A 53 -17.98 -4.73 10.04
N ILE A 54 -17.82 -3.45 10.36
CA ILE A 54 -17.08 -2.98 11.53
C ILE A 54 -17.92 -3.32 12.77
N PRO A 55 -17.36 -4.00 13.79
CA PRO A 55 -18.10 -4.30 15.01
C PRO A 55 -18.59 -3.03 15.72
N LYS A 56 -19.75 -3.12 16.33
CA LYS A 56 -20.46 -2.02 17.02
C LYS A 56 -19.57 -1.28 18.03
N GLN A 57 -18.68 -1.98 18.70
CA GLN A 57 -17.72 -1.43 19.67
C GLN A 57 -16.93 -0.23 19.11
N TYR A 58 -16.58 -0.28 17.82
CA TYR A 58 -15.77 0.75 17.13
C TYR A 58 -16.59 1.86 16.49
N SER A 59 -17.87 1.92 16.78
CA SER A 59 -18.82 2.90 16.24
C SER A 59 -19.41 3.82 17.31
N CYS A 60 -20.13 4.86 16.89
CA CYS A 60 -20.85 5.75 17.81
C CYS A 60 -21.98 5.07 18.60
N ASP A 61 -22.38 3.88 18.21
CA ASP A 61 -23.39 3.08 18.92
C ASP A 61 -22.76 2.15 19.99
N GLY A 62 -21.43 2.14 20.10
CA GLY A 62 -20.64 1.35 21.05
C GLY A 62 -19.70 2.21 21.88
N GLU A 63 -18.48 1.71 22.11
CA GLU A 63 -17.44 2.40 22.90
C GLU A 63 -16.80 3.58 22.15
N ASN A 64 -16.99 3.64 20.83
CA ASN A 64 -16.46 4.69 19.96
C ASN A 64 -14.94 4.83 19.99
N ILE A 65 -14.23 3.70 20.07
CA ILE A 65 -12.78 3.59 20.10
C ILE A 65 -12.25 3.11 18.75
N ASN A 66 -10.99 3.41 18.42
CA ASN A 66 -10.41 2.90 17.17
C ASN A 66 -10.21 1.38 17.24
N PRO A 67 -10.45 0.65 16.12
CA PRO A 67 -10.09 -0.76 16.03
C PRO A 67 -8.57 -0.95 15.97
N PRO A 68 -8.07 -2.16 16.33
CA PRO A 68 -6.66 -2.48 16.12
C PRO A 68 -6.37 -2.59 14.62
N LEU A 69 -5.24 -2.03 14.18
CA LEU A 69 -4.78 -2.10 12.80
C LEU A 69 -3.38 -2.67 12.74
N THR A 70 -3.11 -3.50 11.73
CA THR A 70 -1.76 -3.99 11.40
C THR A 70 -1.34 -3.45 10.05
N ILE A 71 -0.11 -2.92 9.97
CA ILE A 71 0.51 -2.34 8.78
C ILE A 71 1.70 -3.22 8.40
N VAL A 72 1.74 -3.71 7.16
CA VAL A 72 2.82 -4.56 6.66
C VAL A 72 3.35 -4.06 5.32
N ASN A 73 4.57 -4.48 4.98
CA ASN A 73 5.26 -4.12 3.75
C ASN A 73 5.49 -2.62 3.58
N VAL A 74 5.79 -1.91 4.67
CA VAL A 74 6.23 -0.51 4.60
C VAL A 74 7.56 -0.46 3.85
N PRO A 75 7.72 0.38 2.80
CA PRO A 75 8.98 0.50 2.07
C PRO A 75 10.13 1.02 2.96
N ASP A 76 11.37 0.59 2.68
CA ASP A 76 12.55 0.93 3.50
C ASP A 76 12.90 2.44 3.52
N ASN A 77 12.55 3.19 2.46
CA ASN A 77 12.86 4.61 2.31
C ASN A 77 11.82 5.56 2.91
N VAL A 78 10.88 5.05 3.72
CA VAL A 78 9.82 5.83 4.38
C VAL A 78 10.39 6.55 5.61
N LYS A 79 10.03 7.81 5.80
CA LYS A 79 10.41 8.62 6.96
C LYS A 79 9.27 8.80 7.96
N SER A 80 8.03 8.77 7.50
CA SER A 80 6.85 8.81 8.38
C SER A 80 5.65 8.14 7.72
N LEU A 81 4.68 7.73 8.55
CA LEU A 81 3.38 7.28 8.08
C LEU A 81 2.29 8.28 8.47
N VAL A 82 1.23 8.30 7.68
CA VAL A 82 -0.01 9.06 7.94
C VAL A 82 -1.19 8.11 7.89
N LEU A 83 -2.05 8.14 8.90
CA LEU A 83 -3.33 7.43 8.92
C LEU A 83 -4.47 8.44 8.75
N ILE A 84 -5.34 8.18 7.80
CA ILE A 84 -6.58 8.91 7.56
C ILE A 84 -7.73 7.91 7.56
N VAL A 85 -8.72 8.17 8.42
CA VAL A 85 -9.99 7.41 8.39
C VAL A 85 -11.08 8.33 7.87
N ASP A 86 -11.76 7.93 6.80
CA ASP A 86 -12.82 8.72 6.18
C ASP A 86 -14.02 7.88 5.71
N ASP A 87 -15.17 8.54 5.60
CA ASP A 87 -16.43 8.06 5.06
C ASP A 87 -16.78 8.85 3.79
N PRO A 88 -16.66 8.27 2.58
CA PRO A 88 -17.02 8.95 1.35
C PRO A 88 -18.53 8.95 1.06
N ASP A 89 -19.33 8.20 1.82
CA ASP A 89 -20.77 8.04 1.62
C ASP A 89 -21.61 9.01 2.47
N ALA A 90 -20.93 9.85 3.27
CA ALA A 90 -21.62 10.83 4.12
C ALA A 90 -22.37 11.88 3.27
N PRO A 91 -23.59 12.30 3.67
CA PRO A 91 -24.42 13.22 2.87
C PRO A 91 -23.78 14.57 2.54
N SER A 92 -22.87 15.04 3.38
CA SER A 92 -22.14 16.31 3.20
C SER A 92 -20.85 16.20 2.37
N GLY A 93 -20.59 15.04 1.78
CA GLY A 93 -19.33 14.71 1.12
C GLY A 93 -18.42 13.87 2.02
N VAL A 94 -17.13 13.75 1.67
CA VAL A 94 -16.20 12.93 2.46
C VAL A 94 -16.10 13.46 3.87
N TRP A 95 -16.45 12.61 4.86
CA TRP A 95 -16.37 12.92 6.28
C TRP A 95 -15.13 12.29 6.90
N THR A 96 -14.33 13.11 7.58
CA THR A 96 -13.08 12.69 8.20
C THR A 96 -13.33 12.24 9.64
N HIS A 97 -13.00 10.97 9.90
CA HIS A 97 -13.18 10.31 11.21
C HIS A 97 -11.93 10.38 12.09
N TRP A 98 -10.73 10.29 11.48
CA TRP A 98 -9.47 10.32 12.21
C TRP A 98 -8.31 10.79 11.33
N LEU A 99 -7.43 11.62 11.88
CA LEU A 99 -6.20 12.09 11.26
C LEU A 99 -5.04 11.85 12.22
N VAL A 100 -4.02 11.12 11.79
CA VAL A 100 -2.79 10.90 12.55
C VAL A 100 -1.60 10.98 11.60
N TRP A 101 -0.57 11.74 11.92
CA TRP A 101 0.63 11.83 11.09
C TRP A 101 1.90 11.79 11.92
N ASN A 102 3.05 11.74 11.24
CA ASN A 102 4.37 11.53 11.84
C ASN A 102 4.45 10.23 12.64
N ILE A 103 3.70 9.21 12.23
CA ILE A 103 3.80 7.86 12.80
C ILE A 103 5.16 7.28 12.41
N ASP A 104 5.88 6.67 13.35
CA ASP A 104 7.14 5.98 13.08
C ASP A 104 6.94 4.90 12.00
N PRO A 105 7.73 4.89 10.91
CA PRO A 105 7.60 3.89 9.84
C PRO A 105 7.84 2.44 10.29
N LYS A 106 8.42 2.22 11.46
CA LYS A 106 8.56 0.91 12.10
C LYS A 106 7.30 0.44 12.83
N THR A 107 6.26 1.27 12.90
CA THR A 107 4.99 0.91 13.52
C THR A 107 4.31 -0.17 12.67
N THR A 108 4.24 -1.38 13.18
CA THR A 108 3.52 -2.50 12.57
C THR A 108 2.08 -2.60 13.07
N ASP A 109 1.81 -2.09 14.27
CA ASP A 109 0.52 -2.24 14.93
C ASP A 109 0.07 -0.94 15.59
N ILE A 110 -1.16 -0.53 15.29
CA ILE A 110 -1.89 0.51 16.01
C ILE A 110 -2.87 -0.22 16.93
N LYS A 111 -2.69 -0.04 18.22
CA LYS A 111 -3.50 -0.73 19.23
C LYS A 111 -4.93 -0.17 19.25
N GLU A 112 -5.87 -1.03 19.65
CA GLU A 112 -7.22 -0.63 19.99
C GLU A 112 -7.21 0.49 21.05
N ASN A 113 -8.14 1.43 20.94
CA ASN A 113 -8.31 2.56 21.87
C ASN A 113 -7.01 3.34 22.12
N SER A 114 -6.18 3.52 21.09
CA SER A 114 -4.88 4.17 21.23
C SER A 114 -4.42 4.83 19.94
N ALA A 115 -3.91 6.04 20.02
CA ALA A 115 -3.13 6.64 18.94
C ALA A 115 -1.67 6.12 18.98
N PRO A 116 -0.97 6.04 17.85
CA PRO A 116 0.46 5.71 17.81
C PRO A 116 1.28 6.67 18.68
N ALA A 117 2.27 6.13 19.40
CA ALA A 117 3.13 6.95 20.25
C ALA A 117 3.90 8.00 19.43
N ASN A 118 4.06 9.19 19.99
CA ASN A 118 4.77 10.33 19.40
C ASN A 118 4.22 10.82 18.04
N ALA A 119 3.04 10.38 17.63
CA ALA A 119 2.36 10.86 16.45
C ALA A 119 1.49 12.08 16.79
N GLU A 120 1.28 12.93 15.79
CA GLU A 120 0.40 14.09 15.90
C GLU A 120 -1.03 13.70 15.52
N VAL A 121 -2.02 14.25 16.21
CA VAL A 121 -3.45 13.98 15.92
C VAL A 121 -4.11 15.25 15.41
N GLY A 122 -4.85 15.10 14.30
CA GLY A 122 -5.58 16.18 13.67
C GLY A 122 -7.02 16.33 14.15
N LYS A 123 -7.62 17.45 13.78
CA LYS A 123 -9.03 17.73 14.05
C LYS A 123 -9.90 17.02 13.00
N ASN A 124 -10.71 16.08 13.45
CA ASN A 124 -11.70 15.40 12.63
C ASN A 124 -12.95 16.28 12.37
N ASP A 125 -13.88 15.80 11.55
CA ASP A 125 -15.06 16.59 11.20
C ASP A 125 -16.13 16.62 12.31
N PHE A 126 -15.94 15.85 13.40
CA PHE A 126 -16.67 16.01 14.66
C PHE A 126 -16.11 17.14 15.54
N GLY A 127 -15.01 17.80 15.10
CA GLY A 127 -14.35 18.87 15.85
C GLY A 127 -13.39 18.39 16.94
N LYS A 128 -13.03 17.09 16.98
CA LYS A 128 -12.24 16.46 18.04
C LYS A 128 -10.85 16.03 17.56
N LEU A 129 -9.90 15.92 18.49
CA LEU A 129 -8.55 15.41 18.28
C LEU A 129 -8.43 13.95 18.69
N GLU A 130 -9.31 13.12 18.16
CA GLU A 130 -9.40 11.69 18.47
C GLU A 130 -10.07 10.93 17.33
N TYR A 131 -10.12 9.62 17.42
CA TYR A 131 -10.94 8.80 16.56
C TYR A 131 -12.44 9.08 16.82
N GLY A 132 -13.20 9.23 15.73
CA GLY A 132 -14.66 9.23 15.75
C GLY A 132 -15.15 8.03 14.95
N GLY A 133 -15.85 7.10 15.57
CA GLY A 133 -16.31 5.87 14.93
C GLY A 133 -17.37 6.10 13.86
N PRO A 134 -17.68 5.07 13.05
CA PRO A 134 -18.80 5.04 12.14
C PRO A 134 -20.10 5.49 12.80
N CYS A 135 -20.78 6.46 12.17
CA CYS A 135 -22.03 7.00 12.69
C CYS A 135 -22.94 7.45 11.52
N PRO A 136 -23.35 6.53 10.61
CA PRO A 136 -24.16 6.91 9.47
C PRO A 136 -25.52 7.37 9.94
N PRO A 137 -26.12 8.41 9.32
CA PRO A 137 -27.46 8.86 9.68
C PRO A 137 -28.54 7.85 9.30
N ALA A 138 -28.31 7.06 8.24
CA ALA A 138 -29.17 5.97 7.76
C ALA A 138 -28.39 5.07 6.78
N GLY A 139 -28.78 3.79 6.70
CA GLY A 139 -28.24 2.84 5.74
C GLY A 139 -26.83 2.38 6.06
N THR A 140 -26.13 1.91 5.04
CA THR A 140 -24.78 1.34 5.16
C THR A 140 -23.77 2.24 4.49
N HIS A 141 -22.77 2.71 5.22
CA HIS A 141 -21.65 3.50 4.71
C HIS A 141 -20.35 2.70 4.72
N ARG A 142 -19.38 3.12 3.91
CA ARG A 142 -18.03 2.59 3.82
C ARG A 142 -17.07 3.49 4.60
N TYR A 143 -16.19 2.85 5.36
CA TYR A 143 -15.17 3.53 6.17
C TYR A 143 -13.81 3.05 5.75
N PHE A 144 -12.97 3.95 5.25
CA PHE A 144 -11.65 3.64 4.73
C PHE A 144 -10.58 4.03 5.75
N PHE A 145 -9.79 3.04 6.18
CA PHE A 145 -8.59 3.21 6.98
C PHE A 145 -7.40 3.24 6.03
N LYS A 146 -6.91 4.43 5.70
CA LYS A 146 -5.88 4.69 4.70
C LYS A 146 -4.57 5.03 5.37
N VAL A 147 -3.52 4.25 5.13
CA VAL A 147 -2.17 4.55 5.59
C VAL A 147 -1.32 4.97 4.38
N TYR A 148 -0.68 6.11 4.49
CA TYR A 148 0.22 6.67 3.48
C TYR A 148 1.65 6.62 4.02
N ALA A 149 2.57 6.14 3.20
CA ALA A 149 4.00 6.16 3.48
C ALA A 149 4.63 7.40 2.82
N LEU A 150 5.35 8.20 3.59
CA LEU A 150 5.94 9.46 3.12
C LEU A 150 7.46 9.42 3.13
N ASP A 151 8.09 10.15 2.18
CA ASP A 151 9.53 10.38 2.12
C ASP A 151 10.02 11.51 3.06
N THR A 152 9.13 12.06 3.86
CA THR A 152 9.42 13.17 4.78
C THR A 152 8.68 13.02 6.11
N VAL A 153 9.14 13.76 7.13
CA VAL A 153 8.38 14.04 8.35
C VAL A 153 7.67 15.37 8.12
N LEU A 154 6.38 15.44 8.44
CA LEU A 154 5.57 16.63 8.18
C LEU A 154 5.79 17.70 9.26
N ASN A 155 6.10 18.92 8.85
CA ASN A 155 6.11 20.09 9.73
C ASN A 155 4.69 20.68 9.82
N LEU A 156 3.82 19.97 10.54
CA LEU A 156 2.41 20.31 10.72
C LEU A 156 2.04 20.13 12.19
N SER A 157 1.50 21.17 12.80
CA SER A 157 1.14 21.16 14.22
C SER A 157 -0.10 20.32 14.49
N GLN A 158 -0.15 19.69 15.65
CA GLN A 158 -1.34 19.01 16.18
C GLN A 158 -2.59 19.87 16.01
N GLY A 159 -3.72 19.23 15.73
CA GLY A 159 -5.00 19.92 15.54
C GLY A 159 -5.23 20.47 14.13
N ALA A 160 -4.29 20.32 13.20
CA ALA A 160 -4.53 20.62 11.80
C ALA A 160 -5.68 19.78 11.23
N ASN A 161 -6.41 20.35 10.26
CA ASN A 161 -7.54 19.68 9.62
C ASN A 161 -7.11 18.87 8.39
N ARG A 162 -8.06 18.16 7.78
CA ARG A 162 -7.85 17.32 6.60
C ARG A 162 -7.22 18.10 5.44
N SER A 163 -7.69 19.28 5.11
CA SER A 163 -7.19 20.08 3.98
C SER A 163 -5.73 20.48 4.15
N GLN A 164 -5.35 20.88 5.39
CA GLN A 164 -3.96 21.22 5.70
C GLN A 164 -3.05 20.00 5.59
N LEU A 165 -3.49 18.84 6.09
CA LEU A 165 -2.74 17.59 5.98
C LEU A 165 -2.57 17.16 4.52
N ASP A 166 -3.64 17.14 3.72
CA ASP A 166 -3.59 16.79 2.30
C ASP A 166 -2.65 17.71 1.51
N GLN A 167 -2.64 19.00 1.83
CA GLN A 167 -1.76 19.97 1.16
C GLN A 167 -0.28 19.68 1.42
N ILE A 168 0.09 19.38 2.67
CA ILE A 168 1.50 19.17 3.02
C ILE A 168 2.00 17.77 2.62
N MET A 169 1.10 16.78 2.47
CA MET A 169 1.43 15.44 1.98
C MET A 169 1.69 15.41 0.47
N LYS A 170 1.21 16.41 -0.27
CA LYS A 170 1.26 16.43 -1.74
C LYS A 170 2.71 16.39 -2.24
N GLY A 171 3.02 15.39 -3.07
CA GLY A 171 4.35 15.17 -3.63
C GLY A 171 5.29 14.34 -2.76
N HIS A 172 4.85 13.93 -1.56
CA HIS A 172 5.65 13.16 -0.61
C HIS A 172 5.19 11.71 -0.43
N ILE A 173 4.10 11.30 -1.09
CA ILE A 173 3.55 9.93 -0.95
C ILE A 173 4.36 8.95 -1.79
N ILE A 174 4.96 7.95 -1.14
CA ILE A 174 5.74 6.85 -1.76
C ILE A 174 4.86 5.64 -2.03
N ASP A 175 3.99 5.29 -1.07
CA ASP A 175 3.11 4.13 -1.13
C ASP A 175 1.85 4.37 -0.29
N LYS A 176 0.83 3.52 -0.49
CA LYS A 176 -0.44 3.58 0.21
C LYS A 176 -0.98 2.17 0.44
N GLY A 177 -1.46 1.92 1.64
CA GLY A 177 -2.29 0.76 1.96
C GLY A 177 -3.64 1.20 2.48
N GLU A 178 -4.68 0.39 2.30
CA GLU A 178 -6.00 0.69 2.87
C GLU A 178 -6.76 -0.57 3.26
N LEU A 179 -7.58 -0.42 4.29
CA LEU A 179 -8.60 -1.38 4.72
C LEU A 179 -9.95 -0.67 4.68
N MET A 180 -10.96 -1.28 4.06
CA MET A 180 -12.31 -0.74 4.04
C MET A 180 -13.26 -1.66 4.80
N GLY A 181 -13.95 -1.11 5.78
CA GLY A 181 -15.07 -1.76 6.47
C GLY A 181 -16.39 -1.04 6.19
N LYS A 182 -17.49 -1.68 6.56
CA LYS A 182 -18.84 -1.15 6.44
C LYS A 182 -19.47 -1.01 7.81
N TYR A 183 -20.36 -0.05 7.96
CA TYR A 183 -21.21 0.06 9.15
C TYR A 183 -22.58 0.54 8.74
N SER A 184 -23.60 0.01 9.44
CA SER A 184 -25.01 0.34 9.20
C SER A 184 -25.68 0.69 10.51
N LYS A 185 -26.52 1.69 10.46
CA LYS A 185 -27.45 2.05 11.52
C LYS A 185 -28.85 1.54 11.21
#